data_d0173108eb3798f057d54c158c466569
#
_entry.id   d0173108eb3798f057d54c158c466569
#
_cell.length_a   1.000
_cell.length_b   1.000
_cell.length_c   1.000
_cell.angle_alpha   90.00
_cell.angle_beta   90.00
_cell.angle_gamma   90.00
#
_symmetry.space_group_name_H-M   'P 1'
#
loop_
_entity.id
_entity.type
_entity.pdbx_description
1 polymer ?
#
loop_
_entity_poly.entity_id
_entity_poly.type
_entity_poly.pdbx_seq_one_letter_code
_entity_poly.pdbx_strand_id
1 'polypeptide(L)'
;PVSVRHLLRRKGFVLKATLLRTALLCLLATGARAQGSCVEPVAPNPVDGSRISAEQLRAAMAETREFMAQSDLYQICLSREVDAGKALAVTESRPFDGTLEAEARARIEASQRAKEKASLSINTAITIYKHAHPDFH
;
A
#
# COMPACT_ATOMS: atom_id res chain seq x y z
N PRO A 1 73.82 17.83 -31.33
CA PRO A 1 72.63 17.06 -31.39
C PRO A 1 72.02 16.94 -29.98
N VAL A 2 70.98 17.71 -29.75
CA VAL A 2 70.36 17.85 -28.43
C VAL A 2 69.17 16.92 -28.40
N SER A 3 69.18 16.08 -27.39
CA SER A 3 68.23 14.95 -27.14
C SER A 3 66.83 15.41 -26.74
N VAL A 4 65.89 15.14 -27.62
CA VAL A 4 64.45 15.39 -27.40
C VAL A 4 63.81 14.16 -26.69
N ARG A 5 64.10 13.97 -25.41
CA ARG A 5 63.53 12.82 -24.65
C ARG A 5 62.89 13.18 -23.31
N HIS A 6 62.54 14.42 -23.03
CA HIS A 6 62.05 14.77 -21.67
C HIS A 6 60.65 15.34 -21.58
N LEU A 7 59.82 15.27 -22.63
CA LEU A 7 58.49 15.97 -22.59
C LEU A 7 57.24 15.07 -22.61
N LEU A 8 57.38 13.75 -22.47
CA LEU A 8 56.24 12.83 -22.57
C LEU A 8 55.83 12.10 -21.27
N ARG A 9 56.33 12.56 -20.09
CA ARG A 9 56.08 11.82 -18.83
C ARG A 9 55.14 12.52 -17.81
N ARG A 10 54.45 13.58 -18.18
CA ARG A 10 53.59 14.32 -17.22
C ARG A 10 52.08 14.32 -17.49
N LYS A 11 51.58 13.65 -18.51
CA LYS A 11 50.13 13.65 -18.82
C LYS A 11 49.35 12.41 -18.38
N GLY A 12 49.99 11.39 -17.80
CA GLY A 12 49.35 10.12 -17.46
C GLY A 12 48.81 9.99 -16.02
N PHE A 13 49.12 10.96 -15.13
CA PHE A 13 48.83 10.75 -13.69
C PHE A 13 47.57 11.46 -13.17
N VAL A 14 47.01 12.40 -13.92
CA VAL A 14 45.85 13.18 -13.45
C VAL A 14 44.52 12.50 -13.80
N LEU A 15 44.50 11.58 -14.79
CA LEU A 15 43.26 10.95 -15.24
C LEU A 15 42.79 9.75 -14.39
N LYS A 16 43.68 9.22 -13.53
CA LYS A 16 43.32 8.05 -12.67
C LYS A 16 42.72 8.43 -11.31
N ALA A 17 42.86 9.67 -10.87
CA ALA A 17 42.36 10.11 -9.56
C ALA A 17 40.91 10.59 -9.58
N THR A 18 40.35 10.91 -10.74
CA THR A 18 38.96 11.39 -10.87
C THR A 18 37.93 10.28 -11.03
N LEU A 19 38.33 9.09 -11.49
CA LEU A 19 37.44 7.95 -11.66
C LEU A 19 37.14 7.18 -10.35
N LEU A 20 37.96 7.36 -9.30
CA LEU A 20 37.78 6.66 -8.03
C LEU A 20 36.85 7.40 -7.06
N ARG A 21 36.51 8.66 -7.32
CA ARG A 21 35.63 9.45 -6.46
C ARG A 21 34.14 9.37 -6.83
N THR A 22 33.80 8.94 -8.03
CA THR A 22 32.42 8.78 -8.48
C THR A 22 31.77 7.44 -8.12
N ALA A 23 32.58 6.43 -7.77
CA ALA A 23 32.06 5.09 -7.40
C ALA A 23 31.58 4.97 -5.95
N LEU A 24 31.90 5.94 -5.07
CA LEU A 24 31.57 5.86 -3.64
C LEU A 24 30.23 6.54 -3.27
N LEU A 25 29.57 7.23 -4.19
CA LEU A 25 28.31 7.95 -3.93
C LEU A 25 27.05 7.14 -4.23
N CYS A 26 27.16 5.94 -4.83
CA CYS A 26 25.99 5.13 -5.20
C CYS A 26 25.55 4.09 -4.16
N LEU A 27 26.17 4.03 -2.98
CA LEU A 27 25.88 2.99 -1.97
C LEU A 27 25.01 3.45 -0.80
N LEU A 28 24.41 4.65 -0.84
CA LEU A 28 23.58 5.17 0.24
C LEU A 28 22.07 5.20 -0.06
N ALA A 29 21.61 4.57 -1.10
CA ALA A 29 20.19 4.63 -1.50
C ALA A 29 19.54 3.24 -1.55
N THR A 30 19.54 2.48 -0.45
CA THR A 30 18.64 1.30 -0.34
C THR A 30 18.15 1.11 1.08
N GLY A 31 17.55 2.14 1.62
CA GLY A 31 16.67 2.04 2.78
C GLY A 31 15.22 2.28 2.39
N ALA A 32 14.79 1.92 1.18
CA ALA A 32 13.38 1.79 0.87
C ALA A 32 12.87 0.57 1.66
N ARG A 33 12.45 0.79 2.91
CA ARG A 33 11.51 -0.13 3.55
C ARG A 33 10.39 -0.28 2.54
N ALA A 34 10.18 -1.49 2.04
CA ALA A 34 8.95 -1.85 1.37
C ALA A 34 7.84 -1.64 2.41
N GLN A 35 7.29 -0.43 2.44
CA GLN A 35 6.05 -0.16 3.14
C GLN A 35 5.04 -1.08 2.47
N GLY A 36 4.39 -1.89 3.29
CA GLY A 36 3.55 -3.01 2.91
C GLY A 36 2.79 -2.81 1.62
N SER A 37 2.88 -3.79 0.74
CA SER A 37 2.23 -3.79 -0.58
C SER A 37 0.69 -3.82 -0.49
N CYS A 38 0.13 -3.92 0.72
CA CYS A 38 -1.31 -4.00 0.95
C CYS A 38 -1.96 -2.61 0.83
N VAL A 39 -2.75 -2.42 -0.22
CA VAL A 39 -3.47 -1.18 -0.49
C VAL A 39 -4.82 -1.20 0.21
N GLU A 40 -5.06 -0.21 1.07
CA GLU A 40 -6.33 -0.05 1.75
C GLU A 40 -7.42 0.44 0.77
N PRO A 41 -8.57 -0.24 0.67
CA PRO A 41 -9.67 0.18 -0.19
C PRO A 41 -10.37 1.42 0.37
N VAL A 42 -10.87 2.25 -0.54
CA VAL A 42 -11.62 3.45 -0.18
C VAL A 42 -13.10 3.09 0.03
N ALA A 43 -13.64 3.44 1.19
CA ALA A 43 -15.06 3.21 1.47
C ALA A 43 -15.96 4.09 0.58
N PRO A 44 -17.09 3.55 0.09
CA PRO A 44 -18.04 4.31 -0.70
C PRO A 44 -18.68 5.44 0.12
N ASN A 45 -19.06 6.51 -0.56
CA ASN A 45 -19.78 7.60 0.09
C ASN A 45 -21.19 7.17 0.49
N PRO A 46 -21.69 7.58 1.66
CA PRO A 46 -23.08 7.37 2.04
C PRO A 46 -24.05 8.01 1.05
N VAL A 47 -25.16 7.32 0.75
CA VAL A 47 -26.21 7.84 -0.12
C VAL A 47 -27.52 8.04 0.68
N ASP A 48 -28.28 9.07 0.31
CA ASP A 48 -29.60 9.33 0.90
C ASP A 48 -30.68 8.61 0.09
N GLY A 49 -31.23 7.51 0.67
CA GLY A 49 -32.26 6.70 0.04
C GLY A 49 -33.54 7.45 -0.38
N SER A 50 -33.82 8.62 0.21
CA SER A 50 -34.99 9.41 -0.15
C SER A 50 -34.81 10.27 -1.44
N ARG A 51 -33.58 10.42 -1.91
CA ARG A 51 -33.21 11.37 -2.98
C ARG A 51 -32.58 10.72 -4.21
N ILE A 52 -32.43 9.41 -4.21
CA ILE A 52 -31.75 8.68 -5.28
C ILE A 52 -32.76 7.87 -6.11
N SER A 53 -32.39 7.58 -7.37
CA SER A 53 -33.12 6.68 -8.24
C SER A 53 -32.86 5.21 -7.88
N ALA A 54 -33.71 4.30 -8.39
CA ALA A 54 -33.49 2.86 -8.27
C ALA A 54 -32.15 2.40 -8.85
N GLU A 55 -31.70 3.03 -9.94
CA GLU A 55 -30.44 2.75 -10.58
C GLU A 55 -29.26 3.19 -9.70
N GLN A 56 -29.33 4.39 -9.13
CA GLN A 56 -28.31 4.89 -8.19
C GLN A 56 -28.22 4.05 -6.94
N LEU A 57 -29.38 3.55 -6.40
CA LEU A 57 -29.38 2.65 -5.27
C LEU A 57 -28.67 1.33 -5.62
N ARG A 58 -28.96 0.74 -6.79
CA ARG A 58 -28.29 -0.49 -7.24
C ARG A 58 -26.79 -0.29 -7.41
N ALA A 59 -26.37 0.85 -7.97
CA ALA A 59 -24.95 1.20 -8.11
C ALA A 59 -24.27 1.30 -6.74
N ALA A 60 -24.86 2.02 -5.77
CA ALA A 60 -24.34 2.14 -4.41
C ALA A 60 -24.23 0.78 -3.69
N MET A 61 -25.20 -0.11 -3.91
CA MET A 61 -25.17 -1.49 -3.40
C MET A 61 -24.01 -2.30 -4.03
N ALA A 62 -23.75 -2.11 -5.32
CA ALA A 62 -22.64 -2.78 -6.01
C ALA A 62 -21.29 -2.26 -5.52
N GLU A 63 -21.11 -0.95 -5.40
CA GLU A 63 -19.90 -0.32 -4.85
C GLU A 63 -19.62 -0.79 -3.41
N THR A 64 -20.67 -0.88 -2.57
CA THR A 64 -20.50 -1.38 -1.20
C THR A 64 -20.04 -2.83 -1.17
N ARG A 65 -20.58 -3.69 -2.03
CA ARG A 65 -20.15 -5.10 -2.14
C ARG A 65 -18.71 -5.21 -2.60
N GLU A 66 -18.32 -4.43 -3.58
CA GLU A 66 -16.95 -4.39 -4.08
C GLU A 66 -15.98 -3.92 -3.00
N PHE A 67 -16.31 -2.84 -2.29
CA PHE A 67 -15.53 -2.36 -1.15
C PHE A 67 -15.34 -3.44 -0.08
N MET A 68 -16.41 -4.20 0.26
CA MET A 68 -16.32 -5.27 1.24
C MET A 68 -15.38 -6.39 0.78
N ALA A 69 -15.48 -6.81 -0.49
CA ALA A 69 -14.61 -7.83 -1.06
C ALA A 69 -13.14 -7.39 -1.10
N GLN A 70 -12.88 -6.16 -1.50
CA GLN A 70 -11.52 -5.58 -1.49
C GLN A 70 -10.97 -5.45 -0.06
N SER A 71 -11.82 -5.10 0.92
CA SER A 71 -11.44 -5.05 2.33
C SER A 71 -11.05 -6.42 2.88
N ASP A 72 -11.72 -7.49 2.47
CA ASP A 72 -11.35 -8.86 2.84
C ASP A 72 -9.97 -9.23 2.26
N LEU A 73 -9.72 -8.92 1.00
CA LEU A 73 -8.42 -9.14 0.36
C LEU A 73 -7.30 -8.32 1.05
N TYR A 74 -7.60 -7.09 1.43
CA TYR A 74 -6.67 -6.24 2.18
C TYR A 74 -6.29 -6.85 3.54
N GLN A 75 -7.27 -7.35 4.31
CA GLN A 75 -7.03 -8.01 5.60
C GLN A 75 -6.20 -9.29 5.44
N ILE A 76 -6.48 -10.09 4.40
CA ILE A 76 -5.67 -11.27 4.05
C ILE A 76 -4.24 -10.87 3.70
N CYS A 77 -4.07 -9.79 2.93
CA CYS A 77 -2.75 -9.27 2.57
C CYS A 77 -1.95 -8.91 3.82
N LEU A 78 -2.53 -8.16 4.75
CA LEU A 78 -1.87 -7.78 6.01
C LEU A 78 -1.46 -9.00 6.85
N SER A 79 -2.31 -10.02 6.93
CA SER A 79 -2.00 -11.25 7.64
C SER A 79 -0.81 -11.98 7.00
N ARG A 80 -0.75 -12.03 5.66
CA ARG A 80 0.37 -12.64 4.93
C ARG A 80 1.69 -11.89 5.11
N GLU A 81 1.66 -10.56 5.23
CA GLU A 81 2.86 -9.77 5.54
C GLU A 81 3.42 -10.14 6.92
N VAL A 82 2.56 -10.31 7.92
CA VAL A 82 2.97 -10.77 9.25
C VAL A 82 3.58 -12.17 9.20
N ASP A 83 2.92 -13.11 8.51
CA ASP A 83 3.40 -14.48 8.37
C ASP A 83 4.76 -14.54 7.66
N ALA A 84 4.92 -13.77 6.59
CA ALA A 84 6.20 -13.65 5.89
C ALA A 84 7.30 -13.07 6.79
N GLY A 85 6.98 -12.05 7.59
CA GLY A 85 7.91 -11.46 8.56
C GLY A 85 8.34 -12.47 9.63
N LYS A 86 7.41 -13.29 10.13
CA LYS A 86 7.70 -14.38 11.09
C LYS A 86 8.61 -15.43 10.47
N ALA A 87 8.31 -15.87 9.25
CA ALA A 87 9.11 -16.85 8.52
C ALA A 87 10.55 -16.36 8.28
N LEU A 88 10.70 -15.07 7.88
CA LEU A 88 12.00 -14.46 7.67
C LEU A 88 12.81 -14.39 8.98
N ALA A 89 12.19 -14.01 10.09
CA ALA A 89 12.85 -13.97 11.41
C ALA A 89 13.40 -15.33 11.82
N VAL A 90 12.64 -16.41 11.57
CA VAL A 90 13.09 -17.79 11.79
C VAL A 90 14.30 -18.12 10.91
N THR A 91 14.24 -17.82 9.60
CA THR A 91 15.32 -18.10 8.66
C THR A 91 16.62 -17.38 9.05
N GLU A 92 16.50 -16.13 9.53
CA GLU A 92 17.63 -15.29 9.95
C GLU A 92 18.07 -15.55 11.40
N SER A 93 17.45 -16.51 12.11
CA SER A 93 17.71 -16.82 13.51
C SER A 93 17.67 -15.58 14.43
N ARG A 94 16.75 -14.66 14.17
CA ARG A 94 16.52 -13.43 14.95
C ARG A 94 15.09 -13.40 15.54
N PRO A 95 14.87 -12.65 16.63
CA PRO A 95 13.52 -12.46 17.15
C PRO A 95 12.64 -11.73 16.13
N PHE A 96 11.36 -12.13 16.07
CA PHE A 96 10.35 -11.43 15.28
C PHE A 96 10.02 -10.07 15.92
N ASP A 97 9.92 -9.03 15.09
CA ASP A 97 9.49 -7.71 15.54
C ASP A 97 7.96 -7.69 15.71
N GLY A 98 7.48 -7.67 16.94
CA GLY A 98 6.05 -7.64 17.27
C GLY A 98 5.33 -6.37 16.84
N THR A 99 6.04 -5.29 16.47
CA THR A 99 5.41 -4.06 16.00
C THR A 99 4.68 -4.27 14.68
N LEU A 100 5.24 -5.07 13.75
CA LEU A 100 4.59 -5.44 12.49
C LEU A 100 3.22 -6.11 12.73
N GLU A 101 3.15 -7.04 13.68
CA GLU A 101 1.89 -7.72 14.03
C GLU A 101 0.87 -6.76 14.66
N ALA A 102 1.33 -5.88 15.56
CA ALA A 102 0.46 -4.89 16.20
C ALA A 102 -0.11 -3.88 15.19
N GLU A 103 0.70 -3.39 14.27
CA GLU A 103 0.27 -2.50 13.20
C GLU A 103 -0.72 -3.17 12.23
N ALA A 104 -0.42 -4.39 11.81
CA ALA A 104 -1.33 -5.16 10.95
C ALA A 104 -2.68 -5.39 11.63
N ARG A 105 -2.70 -5.75 12.91
CA ARG A 105 -3.93 -5.92 13.70
C ARG A 105 -4.74 -4.63 13.77
N ALA A 106 -4.12 -3.50 14.06
CA ALA A 106 -4.80 -2.20 14.12
C ALA A 106 -5.44 -1.83 12.78
N ARG A 107 -4.75 -2.09 11.65
CA ARG A 107 -5.27 -1.85 10.29
C ARG A 107 -6.41 -2.81 9.93
N ILE A 108 -6.33 -4.08 10.32
CA ILE A 108 -7.41 -5.07 10.14
C ILE A 108 -8.66 -4.63 10.90
N GLU A 109 -8.52 -4.22 12.16
CA GLU A 109 -9.63 -3.72 12.97
C GLU A 109 -10.26 -2.45 12.39
N ALA A 110 -9.44 -1.52 11.89
CA ALA A 110 -9.93 -0.31 11.22
C ALA A 110 -10.72 -0.64 9.95
N SER A 111 -10.21 -1.57 9.12
CA SER A 111 -10.88 -2.07 7.92
C SER A 111 -12.22 -2.75 8.29
N GLN A 112 -12.26 -3.55 9.35
CA GLN A 112 -13.50 -4.18 9.80
C GLN A 112 -14.55 -3.14 10.23
N ARG A 113 -14.17 -2.14 11.00
CA ARG A 113 -15.08 -1.03 11.37
C ARG A 113 -15.58 -0.25 10.15
N ALA A 114 -14.73 -0.05 9.13
CA ALA A 114 -15.14 0.59 7.89
C ALA A 114 -16.18 -0.24 7.11
N LYS A 115 -16.01 -1.57 7.05
CA LYS A 115 -17.00 -2.50 6.46
C LYS A 115 -18.33 -2.43 7.18
N GLU A 116 -18.35 -2.47 8.51
CA GLU A 116 -19.55 -2.39 9.33
C GLU A 116 -20.29 -1.06 9.10
N LYS A 117 -19.56 0.05 9.06
CA LYS A 117 -20.13 1.37 8.76
C LYS A 117 -20.73 1.45 7.35
N ALA A 118 -20.04 0.92 6.33
CA ALA A 118 -20.53 0.91 4.96
C ALA A 118 -21.79 0.04 4.84
N SER A 119 -21.80 -1.14 5.47
CA SER A 119 -22.96 -2.04 5.52
C SER A 119 -24.17 -1.39 6.19
N LEU A 120 -23.97 -0.75 7.33
CA LEU A 120 -25.07 -0.03 8.03
C LEU A 120 -25.61 1.11 7.16
N SER A 121 -24.72 1.88 6.52
CA SER A 121 -25.10 3.01 5.67
C SER A 121 -25.98 2.56 4.49
N ILE A 122 -25.55 1.53 3.74
CA ILE A 122 -26.32 1.07 2.58
C ILE A 122 -27.65 0.43 2.99
N ASN A 123 -27.69 -0.33 4.08
CA ASN A 123 -28.93 -0.91 4.60
C ASN A 123 -29.93 0.17 5.04
N THR A 124 -29.45 1.25 5.65
CA THR A 124 -30.27 2.42 5.99
C THR A 124 -30.83 3.07 4.73
N ALA A 125 -30.01 3.29 3.71
CA ALA A 125 -30.44 3.86 2.43
C ALA A 125 -31.51 2.98 1.73
N ILE A 126 -31.33 1.66 1.74
CA ILE A 126 -32.29 0.70 1.19
C ILE A 126 -33.65 0.80 1.93
N THR A 127 -33.62 0.88 3.26
CA THR A 127 -34.82 0.99 4.07
C THR A 127 -35.58 2.29 3.78
N ILE A 128 -34.85 3.43 3.73
CA ILE A 128 -35.43 4.74 3.39
C ILE A 128 -36.04 4.71 1.98
N TYR A 129 -35.30 4.14 1.00
CA TYR A 129 -35.75 4.05 -0.38
C TYR A 129 -37.05 3.24 -0.50
N LYS A 130 -37.11 2.07 0.14
CA LYS A 130 -38.34 1.21 0.14
C LYS A 130 -39.55 1.91 0.76
N HIS A 131 -39.36 2.68 1.81
CA HIS A 131 -40.43 3.49 2.40
C HIS A 131 -40.96 4.55 1.44
N ALA A 132 -40.05 5.19 0.68
CA ALA A 132 -40.42 6.21 -0.32
C ALA A 132 -41.03 5.61 -1.60
N HIS A 133 -40.75 4.34 -1.90
CA HIS A 133 -41.13 3.64 -3.15
C HIS A 133 -41.69 2.25 -2.82
N PRO A 134 -42.98 2.16 -2.35
CA PRO A 134 -43.56 0.89 -1.87
C PRO A 134 -43.63 -0.20 -2.97
N ASP A 135 -43.63 0.17 -4.23
CA ASP A 135 -43.65 -0.76 -5.39
C ASP A 135 -42.26 -1.31 -5.75
N PHE A 136 -41.21 -0.94 -5.03
CA PHE A 136 -39.86 -1.42 -5.29
C PHE A 136 -39.63 -2.77 -4.61
N HIS A 137 -39.37 -3.82 -5.41
CA HIS A 137 -39.11 -5.20 -4.99
C HIS A 137 -37.72 -5.70 -5.39
#